data_d57aaf4575bd4011af9bc658b7f421da
#
_entry.id   d57aaf4575bd4011af9bc658b7f421da
#
_cell.length_a   1.000
_cell.length_b   1.000
_cell.length_c   1.000
_cell.angle_alpha   90.00
_cell.angle_beta   90.00
_cell.angle_gamma   90.00
#
_symmetry.space_group_name_H-M   'P 1'
#
loop_
_entity.id
_entity.type
_entity.pdbx_description
1 polymer ?
#
loop_
_entity_poly.entity_id
_entity_poly.type
_entity_poly.pdbx_seq_one_letter_code
_entity_poly.pdbx_strand_id
1 'polypeptide(L)' 'MNPNLLFLQIEIFFERLRKGEYDHPLYLAMALENLANQAWDEVDQVYPNL' A
#
# COMPACT_ATOMS: atom_id res chain seq x y z
N MET A 1 16.08 5.29 -0.35
CA MET A 1 14.66 5.04 0.02
C MET A 1 13.88 6.34 0.00
N ASN A 2 12.66 6.28 -0.47
CA ASN A 2 11.78 7.44 -0.49
C ASN A 2 10.48 7.09 0.25
N PRO A 3 10.40 7.32 1.57
CA PRO A 3 9.22 6.98 2.35
C PRO A 3 7.98 7.76 1.91
N ASN A 4 8.16 8.91 1.26
CA ASN A 4 7.04 9.72 0.79
C ASN A 4 6.23 9.00 -0.30
N LEU A 5 6.88 8.14 -1.08
CA LEU A 5 6.17 7.38 -2.11
C LEU A 5 5.19 6.39 -1.47
N LEU A 6 5.60 5.70 -0.41
CA LEU A 6 4.71 4.78 0.29
C LEU A 6 3.54 5.53 0.92
N PHE A 7 3.81 6.66 1.57
CA PHE A 7 2.74 7.47 2.16
C PHE A 7 1.76 7.98 1.09
N LEU A 8 2.27 8.36 -0.07
CA LEU A 8 1.43 8.78 -1.18
C LEU A 8 0.51 7.64 -1.64
N GLN A 9 1.04 6.43 -1.73
CA GLN A 9 0.24 5.26 -2.10
C GLN A 9 -0.86 4.99 -1.08
N ILE A 10 -0.57 5.15 0.20
CA ILE A 10 -1.56 5.00 1.26
C ILE A 10 -2.65 6.06 1.14
N GLU A 11 -2.28 7.30 0.86
CA GLU A 11 -3.24 8.39 0.67
C GLU A 11 -4.16 8.13 -0.52
N ILE A 12 -3.61 7.65 -1.62
CA ILE A 12 -4.39 7.29 -2.81
C ILE A 12 -5.36 6.17 -2.48
N PHE A 13 -4.92 5.17 -1.71
CA PHE A 13 -5.79 4.08 -1.28
C PHE A 13 -6.97 4.62 -0.45
N PHE A 14 -6.70 5.52 0.49
CA PHE A 14 -7.74 6.12 1.32
C PHE A 14 -8.77 6.88 0.46
N GLU A 15 -8.30 7.64 -0.52
CA GLU A 15 -9.20 8.38 -1.40
C GLU A 15 -10.12 7.44 -2.17
N ARG A 16 -9.58 6.35 -2.71
CA ARG A 16 -10.37 5.35 -3.43
C ARG A 16 -11.35 4.65 -2.52
N LEU A 17 -10.93 4.37 -1.29
CA LEU A 17 -11.79 3.73 -0.30
C LEU A 17 -13.01 4.64 0.00
N ARG A 18 -12.76 5.93 0.19
CA ARG A 18 -13.83 6.89 0.47
C ARG A 18 -14.78 7.07 -0.71
N LYS A 19 -14.29 6.93 -1.93
CA LYS A 19 -15.09 7.03 -3.13
C LYS A 19 -15.90 5.77 -3.42
N GLY A 20 -15.72 4.71 -2.63
CA GLY A 20 -16.43 3.48 -2.81
C GLY A 20 -15.89 2.59 -3.92
N GLU A 21 -14.66 2.79 -4.36
CA GLU A 21 -14.07 1.99 -5.43
C GLU A 21 -13.78 0.55 -5.00
N TYR A 22 -13.68 0.31 -3.71
CA TYR A 22 -13.45 -1.03 -3.16
C TYR A 22 -14.74 -1.56 -2.51
N ASP A 23 -15.79 -1.63 -3.30
CA ASP A 23 -17.09 -2.06 -2.81
C ASP A 23 -17.22 -3.58 -2.70
N HIS A 24 -16.22 -4.33 -3.16
CA HIS A 24 -16.18 -5.78 -3.07
C HIS A 24 -14.98 -6.21 -2.23
N PRO A 25 -15.17 -7.16 -1.28
CA PRO A 25 -14.08 -7.58 -0.40
C PRO A 25 -12.84 -8.07 -1.12
N LEU A 26 -13.01 -8.71 -2.29
CA LEU A 26 -11.88 -9.19 -3.07
C LEU A 26 -10.99 -8.05 -3.54
N TYR A 27 -11.59 -6.99 -4.06
CA TYR A 27 -10.82 -5.83 -4.53
C TYR A 27 -10.11 -5.13 -3.38
N LEU A 28 -10.78 -5.04 -2.24
CA LEU A 28 -10.16 -4.46 -1.05
C LEU A 28 -8.96 -5.29 -0.58
N ALA A 29 -9.12 -6.61 -0.55
CA ALA A 29 -8.04 -7.51 -0.14
C ALA A 29 -6.85 -7.41 -1.07
N MET A 30 -7.08 -7.34 -2.39
CA MET A 30 -6.02 -7.19 -3.37
C MET A 30 -5.27 -5.88 -3.21
N ALA A 31 -6.00 -4.79 -2.95
CA ALA A 31 -5.40 -3.48 -2.74
C ALA A 31 -4.55 -3.46 -1.46
N LEU A 32 -5.04 -4.03 -0.38
CA LEU A 32 -4.30 -4.12 0.87
C LEU A 32 -3.06 -4.99 0.74
N GLU A 33 -3.16 -6.10 0.02
CA GLU A 33 -2.00 -6.96 -0.24
C GLU A 33 -0.94 -6.21 -1.03
N ASN A 34 -1.34 -5.45 -2.03
CA ASN A 34 -0.42 -4.64 -2.82
C ASN A 34 0.29 -3.61 -1.96
N LEU A 35 -0.44 -2.91 -1.09
CA LEU A 35 0.17 -1.95 -0.16
C LEU A 35 1.13 -2.63 0.80
N ALA A 36 0.76 -3.81 1.31
CA ALA A 36 1.63 -4.56 2.20
C ALA A 36 2.93 -4.95 1.51
N ASN A 37 2.85 -5.38 0.24
CA ASN A 37 4.04 -5.73 -0.53
C ASN A 37 4.94 -4.52 -0.74
N GLN A 38 4.37 -3.35 -1.01
CA GLN A 38 5.15 -2.12 -1.13
C GLN A 38 5.84 -1.75 0.18
N ALA A 39 5.15 -1.93 1.30
CA ALA A 39 5.74 -1.68 2.61
C ALA A 39 6.90 -2.65 2.89
N TRP A 40 6.75 -3.92 2.53
CA TRP A 40 7.83 -4.89 2.68
C TRP A 40 9.04 -4.55 1.81
N ASP A 41 8.81 -4.04 0.60
CA ASP A 41 9.89 -3.57 -0.26
C ASP A 41 10.70 -2.46 0.42
N GLU A 42 10.02 -1.55 1.13
CA GLU A 42 10.70 -0.50 1.90
C GLU A 42 11.54 -1.11 3.04
N VAL A 43 11.02 -2.11 3.71
CA VAL A 43 11.77 -2.82 4.76
C VAL A 43 13.04 -3.43 4.17
N ASP A 44 12.94 -4.08 3.01
CA ASP A 44 14.09 -4.70 2.36
C ASP A 44 15.15 -3.67 1.96
N GLN A 45 14.74 -2.46 1.58
CA GLN A 45 15.68 -1.41 1.22
C GLN A 45 16.41 -0.85 2.44
N VAL A 46 15.71 -0.75 3.58
CA VAL A 46 16.28 -0.20 4.81
C VAL A 46 17.07 -1.27 5.58
N TYR A 47 16.58 -2.51 5.55
CA TYR A 47 17.16 -3.62 6.29
C TYR A 47 17.42 -4.80 5.36
N PRO A 48 18.39 -4.67 4.44
CA PRO A 48 18.59 -5.70 3.41
C PRO A 48 19.04 -7.07 3.94
N ASN A 49 19.49 -7.13 5.18
CA ASN A 49 19.95 -8.38 5.81
C ASN A 49 18.95 -8.99 6.77
N LEU A 50 17.74 -8.50 6.76
CA LEU A 50 16.72 -8.93 7.71
C LEU A 50 16.09 -10.28 7.30
#